data_8b736a8601643ce7feebb8ebbc9213fb
#
_entry.id   8b736a8601643ce7feebb8ebbc9213fb
#
_cell.length_a   1.000
_cell.length_b   1.000
_cell.length_c   1.000
_cell.angle_alpha   90.00
_cell.angle_beta   90.00
_cell.angle_gamma   90.00
#
_symmetry.space_group_name_H-M   'P 1'
#
loop_
_entity.id
_entity.type
_entity.pdbx_description
1 polymer ?
#
loop_
_entity_poly.entity_id
_entity_poly.type
_entity_poly.pdbx_seq_one_letter_code
_entity_poly.pdbx_strand_id
1 'polypeptide(L)'
;WKPYYETSSVLTVSDYLKNKPVEKDRKLVINLSNDYSYNSEGYYCSLLAQTRGQRVIPDVDIINKLETGTGIRMDRSLQALCYQWIQKNGIKSDIWYLNIYFGKCREKGLERVARFIFENYPCPLLRVALNTHPKNQIESIQFLPLNRLDDEEQDFFANTLDNFNKKIWRAPKSAKAPRYSLAVLIDPKEKFPPSNKGALHKLSEVAKKMNIHVEMITEDDAMRLLEFDALFIRTTTSLNHYTFHLSQLAAQNGMVVIDDPLSIIRCTNKVYLKELFEKERIPAPKSTLIFQSNENSFEQISEQVGAPFILKIPDGSYSIGMKKVSNEEELKTSLELLFEKSAILLAQAFTPTEFDWRVGLLNGVPLYACKYYMAKGHWQIYCHYDSGRSRCGLVDTIPIYQVPRVVLDTAIKAANLIGKGLYGVDLKMVDDKAYVIEINDNPSIDHELEDAIIGDEMYYRLLNHFEQALEMKHY
;
A
#
# COMPACT_ATOMS: atom_id res chain seq x y z
N TRP A 1 23.13 -16.62 23.42
CA TRP A 1 22.83 -16.56 21.96
C TRP A 1 23.99 -17.03 21.09
N LYS A 2 25.24 -16.80 21.48
CA LYS A 2 26.40 -17.37 20.77
C LYS A 2 26.31 -18.88 20.49
N PRO A 3 25.71 -19.74 21.35
CA PRO A 3 25.56 -21.16 21.03
C PRO A 3 24.67 -21.46 19.82
N TYR A 4 23.76 -20.57 19.46
CA TYR A 4 22.83 -20.76 18.33
C TYR A 4 23.31 -20.12 17.03
N TYR A 5 24.24 -19.16 17.09
CA TYR A 5 24.74 -18.40 15.94
C TYR A 5 26.24 -18.17 16.04
N GLU A 6 27.03 -19.08 15.52
CA GLU A 6 28.44 -18.84 15.20
C GLU A 6 28.56 -18.06 13.88
N THR A 7 28.20 -16.79 13.88
CA THR A 7 28.38 -15.96 12.70
C THR A 7 29.06 -14.65 13.07
N SER A 8 29.93 -14.17 12.18
CA SER A 8 30.53 -12.83 12.24
C SER A 8 29.52 -11.68 12.20
N SER A 9 28.24 -12.01 12.04
CA SER A 9 27.11 -11.07 11.96
C SER A 9 26.49 -10.74 13.32
N VAL A 10 26.82 -11.46 14.39
CA VAL A 10 26.31 -11.22 15.75
C VAL A 10 27.38 -10.50 16.55
N LEU A 11 27.09 -9.27 16.94
CA LEU A 11 27.95 -8.41 17.76
C LEU A 11 27.30 -8.15 19.12
N THR A 12 28.09 -7.94 20.15
CA THR A 12 27.59 -7.30 21.36
C THR A 12 27.22 -5.85 21.06
N VAL A 13 26.26 -5.29 21.79
CA VAL A 13 25.89 -3.88 21.62
C VAL A 13 27.11 -2.98 21.83
N SER A 14 27.90 -3.26 22.85
CA SER A 14 29.13 -2.52 23.15
C SER A 14 30.16 -2.58 21.99
N ASP A 15 30.33 -3.74 21.34
CA ASP A 15 31.20 -3.87 20.18
C ASP A 15 30.65 -3.10 18.97
N TYR A 16 29.34 -3.15 18.74
CA TYR A 16 28.69 -2.38 17.68
C TYR A 16 28.86 -0.87 17.90
N LEU A 17 28.71 -0.39 19.13
CA LEU A 17 28.85 1.04 19.44
C LEU A 17 30.28 1.52 19.23
N LYS A 18 31.31 0.73 19.59
CA LYS A 18 32.74 1.07 19.45
C LYS A 18 33.23 1.00 18.01
N ASN A 19 32.69 0.11 17.20
CA ASN A 19 33.14 -0.10 15.84
C ASN A 19 32.65 1.03 14.92
N LYS A 20 33.57 1.63 14.16
CA LYS A 20 33.23 2.52 13.06
C LYS A 20 32.78 1.68 11.86
N PRO A 21 31.62 1.98 11.23
CA PRO A 21 31.21 1.26 10.03
C PRO A 21 32.20 1.50 8.90
N VAL A 22 32.39 0.47 8.08
CA VAL A 22 33.04 0.63 6.79
C VAL A 22 32.10 1.45 5.90
N GLU A 23 32.63 2.41 5.14
CA GLU A 23 31.81 3.24 4.24
C GLU A 23 30.86 2.39 3.37
N LYS A 24 29.57 2.78 3.36
CA LYS A 24 28.48 2.16 2.58
C LYS A 24 27.99 0.76 3.04
N ASP A 25 28.01 0.46 4.32
CA ASP A 25 27.39 -0.77 4.84
C ASP A 25 25.86 -0.62 4.95
N ARG A 26 25.13 -1.14 3.95
CA ARG A 26 23.65 -1.07 3.84
C ARG A 26 22.91 -2.18 4.60
N LYS A 27 23.52 -2.77 5.59
CA LYS A 27 22.93 -3.86 6.36
C LYS A 27 21.76 -3.38 7.22
N LEU A 28 20.77 -4.26 7.39
CA LEU A 28 19.74 -4.08 8.42
C LEU A 28 20.35 -4.45 9.78
N VAL A 29 20.30 -3.52 10.73
CA VAL A 29 20.68 -3.76 12.13
C VAL A 29 19.45 -4.26 12.88
N ILE A 30 19.51 -5.49 13.39
CA ILE A 30 18.50 -6.02 14.31
C ILE A 30 19.01 -5.79 15.72
N ASN A 31 18.45 -4.80 16.39
CA ASN A 31 18.84 -4.46 17.75
C ASN A 31 18.05 -5.35 18.73
N LEU A 32 18.78 -6.23 19.42
CA LEU A 32 18.24 -7.20 20.40
C LEU A 32 18.66 -6.85 21.83
N SER A 33 18.75 -5.57 22.16
CA SER A 33 19.07 -5.12 23.50
C SER A 33 17.96 -5.52 24.50
N ASN A 34 18.34 -5.76 25.74
CA ASN A 34 17.39 -6.02 26.82
C ASN A 34 16.79 -4.72 27.39
N ASP A 35 17.38 -3.58 27.10
CA ASP A 35 16.96 -2.27 27.57
C ASP A 35 17.07 -1.26 26.43
N TYR A 36 15.96 -0.55 26.18
CA TYR A 36 15.85 0.51 25.17
C TYR A 36 15.52 1.88 25.79
N SER A 37 15.53 1.97 27.12
CA SER A 37 15.25 3.25 27.80
C SER A 37 16.16 4.37 27.29
N TYR A 38 15.69 5.60 27.38
CA TYR A 38 16.44 6.76 26.93
C TYR A 38 17.85 6.78 27.54
N ASN A 39 18.87 6.99 26.72
CA ASN A 39 20.31 6.92 27.03
C ASN A 39 20.86 5.52 27.37
N SER A 40 20.09 4.44 27.23
CA SER A 40 20.63 3.08 27.32
C SER A 40 21.54 2.71 26.14
N GLU A 41 22.33 1.65 26.27
CA GLU A 41 23.13 1.11 25.15
C GLU A 41 22.24 0.69 23.98
N GLY A 42 21.04 0.14 24.26
CA GLY A 42 20.08 -0.23 23.22
C GLY A 42 19.50 0.98 22.49
N TYR A 43 19.20 2.06 23.20
CA TYR A 43 18.81 3.31 22.57
C TYR A 43 19.90 3.85 21.64
N TYR A 44 21.15 3.89 22.11
CA TYR A 44 22.27 4.36 21.29
C TYR A 44 22.60 3.41 20.13
N CYS A 45 22.35 2.11 20.25
CA CYS A 45 22.50 1.19 19.14
C CYS A 45 21.61 1.59 17.97
N SER A 46 20.33 1.85 18.21
CA SER A 46 19.39 2.30 17.18
C SER A 46 19.76 3.70 16.65
N LEU A 47 20.08 4.63 17.53
CA LEU A 47 20.43 6.02 17.15
C LEU A 47 21.69 6.05 16.26
N LEU A 48 22.74 5.31 16.63
CA LEU A 48 23.98 5.27 15.84
C LEU A 48 23.78 4.51 14.52
N ALA A 49 22.95 3.48 14.47
CA ALA A 49 22.61 2.81 13.22
C ALA A 49 22.00 3.80 12.21
N GLN A 50 21.00 4.60 12.65
CA GLN A 50 20.38 5.64 11.81
C GLN A 50 21.41 6.70 11.39
N THR A 51 22.25 7.19 12.33
CA THR A 51 23.30 8.18 12.02
C THR A 51 24.33 7.65 11.00
N ARG A 52 24.57 6.32 11.01
CA ARG A 52 25.47 5.64 10.07
C ARG A 52 24.80 5.30 8.73
N GLY A 53 23.55 5.76 8.50
CA GLY A 53 22.80 5.46 7.29
C GLY A 53 22.35 4.01 7.15
N GLN A 54 22.37 3.23 8.23
CA GLN A 54 21.88 1.86 8.28
C GLN A 54 20.41 1.83 8.66
N ARG A 55 19.67 0.88 8.13
CA ARG A 55 18.33 0.58 8.64
C ARG A 55 18.43 -0.16 9.96
N VAL A 56 17.51 0.07 10.87
CA VAL A 56 17.51 -0.57 12.19
C VAL A 56 16.10 -0.88 12.66
N ILE A 57 15.92 -1.99 13.33
CA ILE A 57 14.68 -2.35 14.03
C ILE A 57 14.99 -2.76 15.48
N PRO A 58 14.32 -2.14 16.46
CA PRO A 58 13.48 -0.94 16.36
C PRO A 58 14.33 0.31 16.06
N ASP A 59 13.75 1.27 15.35
CA ASP A 59 14.33 2.60 15.22
C ASP A 59 14.04 3.47 16.45
N VAL A 60 14.63 4.67 16.51
CA VAL A 60 14.47 5.57 17.66
C VAL A 60 13.04 6.08 17.79
N ASP A 61 12.32 6.28 16.67
CA ASP A 61 10.92 6.73 16.69
C ASP A 61 10.01 5.66 17.32
N ILE A 62 10.20 4.41 16.95
CA ILE A 62 9.48 3.26 17.55
C ILE A 62 9.83 3.10 19.02
N ILE A 63 11.10 3.27 19.40
CA ILE A 63 11.50 3.23 20.82
C ILE A 63 10.72 4.29 21.60
N ASN A 64 10.71 5.53 21.15
CA ASN A 64 10.03 6.63 21.81
C ASN A 64 8.50 6.43 21.85
N LYS A 65 7.88 5.92 20.79
CA LYS A 65 6.45 5.60 20.76
C LYS A 65 6.06 4.55 21.78
N LEU A 66 6.88 3.50 21.93
CA LEU A 66 6.62 2.44 22.91
C LEU A 66 6.82 2.93 24.35
N GLU A 67 7.79 3.79 24.61
CA GLU A 67 8.00 4.40 25.93
C GLU A 67 6.87 5.37 26.31
N THR A 68 6.35 6.14 25.37
CA THR A 68 5.27 7.13 25.63
C THR A 68 3.89 6.48 25.69
N GLY A 69 3.77 5.19 25.33
CA GLY A 69 2.51 4.45 25.41
C GLY A 69 1.44 4.94 24.43
N THR A 70 1.82 5.56 23.32
CA THR A 70 0.87 5.97 22.27
C THR A 70 0.26 4.71 21.63
N GLY A 71 -0.94 4.35 22.10
CA GLY A 71 -1.61 3.12 21.68
C GLY A 71 -2.15 3.20 20.25
N ILE A 72 -2.09 2.05 19.55
CA ILE A 72 -2.84 1.84 18.30
C ILE A 72 -4.20 1.24 18.60
N ARG A 73 -5.15 1.50 17.71
CA ARG A 73 -6.46 0.85 17.74
C ARG A 73 -6.51 -0.23 16.68
N MET A 74 -6.82 -1.45 17.09
CA MET A 74 -7.18 -2.51 16.16
C MET A 74 -8.53 -2.19 15.50
N ASP A 75 -8.68 -2.58 14.24
CA ASP A 75 -9.97 -2.55 13.59
C ASP A 75 -10.95 -3.55 14.22
N ARG A 76 -12.25 -3.43 13.89
CA ARG A 76 -13.30 -4.30 14.45
C ARG A 76 -13.07 -5.78 14.17
N SER A 77 -12.45 -6.12 13.03
CA SER A 77 -12.21 -7.52 12.64
C SER A 77 -11.12 -8.15 13.49
N LEU A 78 -10.04 -7.43 13.74
CA LEU A 78 -8.94 -7.88 14.62
C LEU A 78 -9.39 -7.95 16.10
N GLN A 79 -10.20 -6.97 16.53
CA GLN A 79 -10.81 -7.02 17.88
C GLN A 79 -11.68 -8.25 18.07
N ALA A 80 -12.55 -8.55 17.08
CA ALA A 80 -13.40 -9.73 17.11
C ALA A 80 -12.58 -11.03 17.13
N LEU A 81 -11.49 -11.09 16.37
CA LEU A 81 -10.58 -12.23 16.32
C LEU A 81 -9.93 -12.47 17.69
N CYS A 82 -9.40 -11.44 18.34
CA CYS A 82 -8.84 -11.52 19.70
C CYS A 82 -9.88 -12.01 20.70
N TYR A 83 -11.08 -11.41 20.68
CA TYR A 83 -12.14 -11.79 21.61
C TYR A 83 -12.58 -13.25 21.44
N GLN A 84 -12.82 -13.70 20.21
CA GLN A 84 -13.18 -15.09 19.91
C GLN A 84 -12.09 -16.07 20.38
N TRP A 85 -10.81 -15.72 20.16
CA TRP A 85 -9.69 -16.54 20.59
C TRP A 85 -9.62 -16.63 22.12
N ILE A 86 -9.75 -15.51 22.84
CA ILE A 86 -9.75 -15.43 24.29
C ILE A 86 -10.89 -16.29 24.89
N GLN A 87 -12.11 -16.14 24.35
CA GLN A 87 -13.26 -16.93 24.80
C GLN A 87 -13.07 -18.43 24.57
N LYS A 88 -12.59 -18.80 23.38
CA LYS A 88 -12.33 -20.20 23.02
C LYS A 88 -11.30 -20.87 23.94
N ASN A 89 -10.31 -20.12 24.42
CA ASN A 89 -9.25 -20.63 25.28
C ASN A 89 -9.55 -20.44 26.79
N GLY A 90 -10.74 -19.94 27.16
CA GLY A 90 -11.21 -19.87 28.53
C GLY A 90 -10.39 -18.94 29.42
N ILE A 91 -9.81 -17.89 28.90
CA ILE A 91 -9.00 -16.92 29.63
C ILE A 91 -9.92 -16.08 30.51
N LYS A 92 -9.69 -16.09 31.84
CA LYS A 92 -10.53 -15.43 32.85
C LYS A 92 -9.89 -14.19 33.46
N SER A 93 -8.62 -13.91 33.18
CA SER A 93 -7.93 -12.70 33.65
C SER A 93 -8.42 -11.46 32.93
N ASP A 94 -8.40 -10.29 33.57
CA ASP A 94 -8.78 -9.02 32.96
C ASP A 94 -7.81 -8.60 31.84
N ILE A 95 -6.54 -8.98 31.98
CA ILE A 95 -5.48 -8.73 31.00
C ILE A 95 -4.85 -10.06 30.61
N TRP A 96 -4.64 -10.22 29.31
CA TRP A 96 -3.90 -11.33 28.74
C TRP A 96 -2.74 -10.83 27.89
N TYR A 97 -1.60 -11.52 27.89
CA TYR A 97 -0.39 -11.10 27.20
C TYR A 97 -0.13 -11.94 25.96
N LEU A 98 0.04 -11.26 24.81
CA LEU A 98 0.49 -11.84 23.55
C LEU A 98 1.96 -11.46 23.34
N ASN A 99 2.84 -12.45 23.24
CA ASN A 99 4.24 -12.24 22.87
C ASN A 99 4.39 -12.33 21.36
N ILE A 100 5.07 -11.35 20.77
CA ILE A 100 5.27 -11.21 19.32
C ILE A 100 6.76 -11.28 19.01
N TYR A 101 7.10 -12.11 18.04
CA TYR A 101 8.45 -12.42 17.59
C TYR A 101 8.55 -12.08 16.10
N PHE A 102 9.10 -10.95 15.73
CA PHE A 102 9.12 -10.45 14.33
C PHE A 102 7.74 -10.56 13.64
N GLY A 103 6.66 -10.10 14.31
CA GLY A 103 5.30 -10.15 13.77
C GLY A 103 4.66 -11.53 13.75
N LYS A 104 5.28 -12.56 14.34
CA LYS A 104 4.71 -13.89 14.58
C LYS A 104 4.41 -14.10 16.05
N CYS A 105 3.49 -15.01 16.35
CA CYS A 105 3.17 -15.43 17.69
C CYS A 105 3.02 -16.95 17.74
N ARG A 106 3.02 -17.52 18.95
CA ARG A 106 2.83 -18.97 19.18
C ARG A 106 1.35 -19.35 19.10
N GLU A 107 0.47 -18.42 19.32
CA GLU A 107 -0.98 -18.57 19.41
C GLU A 107 -1.59 -18.71 18.01
N LYS A 108 -1.94 -19.97 17.66
CA LYS A 108 -2.59 -20.27 16.38
C LYS A 108 -3.92 -19.52 16.27
N GLY A 109 -4.08 -18.75 15.20
CA GLY A 109 -5.26 -17.94 14.93
C GLY A 109 -5.09 -16.46 15.27
N LEU A 110 -3.98 -16.04 15.92
CA LEU A 110 -3.67 -14.63 16.18
C LEU A 110 -2.55 -14.06 15.29
N GLU A 111 -2.15 -14.79 14.25
CA GLU A 111 -1.06 -14.39 13.35
C GLU A 111 -1.33 -13.03 12.70
N ARG A 112 -2.59 -12.74 12.34
CA ARG A 112 -2.99 -11.44 11.78
C ARG A 112 -2.84 -10.29 12.78
N VAL A 113 -3.13 -10.56 14.05
CA VAL A 113 -2.97 -9.58 15.13
C VAL A 113 -1.49 -9.30 15.37
N ALA A 114 -0.68 -10.35 15.48
CA ALA A 114 0.76 -10.22 15.67
C ALA A 114 1.42 -9.43 14.52
N ARG A 115 1.02 -9.71 13.30
CA ARG A 115 1.47 -8.98 12.11
C ARG A 115 1.07 -7.50 12.16
N PHE A 116 -0.21 -7.20 12.39
CA PHE A 116 -0.71 -5.83 12.49
C PHE A 116 0.07 -5.00 13.52
N ILE A 117 0.39 -5.58 14.67
CA ILE A 117 1.16 -4.90 15.71
C ILE A 117 2.59 -4.64 15.26
N PHE A 118 3.24 -5.62 14.62
CA PHE A 118 4.59 -5.46 14.09
C PHE A 118 4.67 -4.41 12.96
N GLU A 119 3.68 -4.34 12.09
CA GLU A 119 3.61 -3.32 11.02
C GLU A 119 3.52 -1.90 11.56
N ASN A 120 2.91 -1.70 12.73
CA ASN A 120 2.83 -0.40 13.39
C ASN A 120 4.00 -0.13 14.34
N TYR A 121 4.59 -1.17 14.91
CA TYR A 121 5.73 -1.13 15.83
C TYR A 121 6.77 -2.17 15.40
N PRO A 122 7.58 -1.88 14.38
CA PRO A 122 8.65 -2.78 13.94
C PRO A 122 9.68 -2.99 15.05
N CYS A 123 9.53 -4.06 15.80
CA CYS A 123 10.44 -4.44 16.86
C CYS A 123 10.56 -5.97 16.91
N PRO A 124 11.79 -6.51 17.10
CA PRO A 124 12.03 -7.95 17.11
C PRO A 124 11.20 -8.72 18.12
N LEU A 125 11.02 -8.16 19.31
CA LEU A 125 10.34 -8.78 20.44
C LEU A 125 9.42 -7.78 21.12
N LEU A 126 8.13 -8.09 21.14
CA LEU A 126 7.11 -7.27 21.80
C LEU A 126 6.26 -8.14 22.71
N ARG A 127 5.81 -7.54 23.81
CA ARG A 127 4.74 -8.06 24.66
C ARG A 127 3.56 -7.09 24.60
N VAL A 128 2.40 -7.60 24.25
CA VAL A 128 1.17 -6.85 24.11
C VAL A 128 0.20 -7.26 25.19
N ALA A 129 -0.22 -6.32 26.02
CA ALA A 129 -1.30 -6.51 26.97
C ALA A 129 -2.64 -6.25 26.28
N LEU A 130 -3.48 -7.26 26.24
CA LEU A 130 -4.82 -7.21 25.66
C LEU A 130 -5.86 -7.28 26.78
N ASN A 131 -6.77 -6.32 26.80
CA ASN A 131 -7.92 -6.37 27.68
C ASN A 131 -8.89 -7.47 27.20
N THR A 132 -9.33 -8.36 28.10
CA THR A 132 -10.17 -9.52 27.77
C THR A 132 -11.67 -9.22 27.71
N HIS A 133 -12.09 -8.00 28.05
CA HIS A 133 -13.49 -7.55 27.93
C HIS A 133 -13.94 -7.33 26.48
N PRO A 134 -15.27 -7.28 26.19
CA PRO A 134 -15.82 -7.23 24.81
C PRO A 134 -15.32 -6.10 23.93
N LYS A 135 -14.78 -5.04 24.49
CA LYS A 135 -14.08 -3.97 23.75
C LYS A 135 -12.57 -4.21 23.81
N ASN A 136 -12.13 -5.34 23.32
CA ASN A 136 -10.72 -5.73 23.32
C ASN A 136 -9.84 -4.62 22.75
N GLN A 137 -9.30 -3.82 23.61
CA GLN A 137 -8.34 -2.79 23.28
C GLN A 137 -6.95 -3.25 23.69
N ILE A 138 -5.96 -2.85 22.93
CA ILE A 138 -4.58 -2.97 23.35
C ILE A 138 -4.41 -2.05 24.57
N GLU A 139 -4.10 -2.64 25.71
CA GLU A 139 -3.84 -1.91 26.96
C GLU A 139 -2.45 -1.27 26.93
N SER A 140 -1.45 -2.07 26.54
CA SER A 140 -0.08 -1.59 26.36
C SER A 140 0.70 -2.48 25.39
N ILE A 141 1.72 -1.89 24.77
CA ILE A 141 2.74 -2.60 23.98
C ILE A 141 4.08 -2.25 24.60
N GLN A 142 4.87 -3.27 24.92
CA GLN A 142 6.15 -3.13 25.60
C GLN A 142 7.22 -3.95 24.90
N PHE A 143 8.47 -3.54 25.05
CA PHE A 143 9.60 -4.38 24.68
C PHE A 143 9.60 -5.66 25.51
N LEU A 144 9.86 -6.79 24.87
CA LEU A 144 10.07 -8.06 25.53
C LEU A 144 11.59 -8.35 25.55
N PRO A 145 12.26 -8.23 26.71
CA PRO A 145 13.69 -8.51 26.79
C PRO A 145 13.99 -9.97 26.47
N LEU A 146 15.04 -10.22 25.67
CA LEU A 146 15.43 -11.56 25.25
C LEU A 146 15.73 -12.51 26.43
N ASN A 147 16.28 -11.98 27.51
CA ASN A 147 16.58 -12.74 28.73
C ASN A 147 15.35 -13.13 29.57
N ARG A 148 14.16 -12.68 29.19
CA ARG A 148 12.89 -13.06 29.83
C ARG A 148 12.12 -14.16 29.09
N LEU A 149 12.66 -14.63 27.97
CA LEU A 149 12.08 -15.73 27.21
C LEU A 149 12.40 -17.06 27.92
N ASP A 150 11.40 -17.92 28.03
CA ASP A 150 11.62 -19.32 28.40
C ASP A 150 12.29 -20.11 27.27
N ASP A 151 12.67 -21.37 27.52
CA ASP A 151 13.39 -22.17 26.54
C ASP A 151 12.59 -22.42 25.26
N GLU A 152 11.27 -22.64 25.36
CA GLU A 152 10.40 -22.83 24.21
C GLU A 152 10.21 -21.53 23.40
N GLU A 153 10.13 -20.41 24.09
CA GLU A 153 10.06 -19.08 23.47
C GLU A 153 11.38 -18.72 22.77
N GLN A 154 12.51 -19.09 23.36
CA GLN A 154 13.83 -18.90 22.73
C GLN A 154 13.97 -19.72 21.46
N ASP A 155 13.53 -20.98 21.47
CA ASP A 155 13.51 -21.83 20.28
C ASP A 155 12.59 -21.29 19.20
N PHE A 156 11.40 -20.81 19.56
CA PHE A 156 10.47 -20.18 18.61
C PHE A 156 11.07 -18.92 18.00
N PHE A 157 11.68 -18.06 18.83
CA PHE A 157 12.36 -16.85 18.37
C PHE A 157 13.54 -17.20 17.46
N ALA A 158 14.39 -18.15 17.82
CA ALA A 158 15.51 -18.62 17.01
C ALA A 158 15.06 -19.11 15.63
N ASN A 159 14.01 -19.95 15.59
CA ASN A 159 13.42 -20.43 14.34
C ASN A 159 12.83 -19.29 13.50
N THR A 160 12.23 -18.29 14.14
CA THR A 160 11.68 -17.12 13.45
C THR A 160 12.79 -16.26 12.85
N LEU A 161 13.86 -16.00 13.61
CA LEU A 161 15.05 -15.28 13.16
C LEU A 161 15.80 -16.04 12.05
N ASP A 162 15.90 -17.37 12.16
CA ASP A 162 16.49 -18.22 11.12
C ASP A 162 15.72 -18.16 9.81
N ASN A 163 14.39 -18.19 9.89
CA ASN A 163 13.55 -18.04 8.70
C ASN A 163 13.67 -16.64 8.10
N PHE A 164 13.88 -15.64 8.91
CA PHE A 164 14.18 -14.28 8.49
C PHE A 164 15.55 -14.24 7.76
N ASN A 165 16.59 -14.82 8.32
CA ASN A 165 17.95 -14.83 7.74
C ASN A 165 18.11 -15.79 6.53
N LYS A 166 17.44 -16.95 6.52
CA LYS A 166 17.60 -17.96 5.45
C LYS A 166 17.13 -17.50 4.08
N LYS A 167 16.17 -16.59 4.02
CA LYS A 167 15.64 -16.07 2.76
C LYS A 167 16.57 -15.02 2.12
N ILE A 168 17.47 -14.40 2.88
CA ILE A 168 18.39 -13.33 2.43
C ILE A 168 19.61 -13.86 1.63
N TRP A 169 20.03 -15.12 1.80
CA TRP A 169 21.37 -15.60 1.39
C TRP A 169 21.42 -16.58 0.22
N ARG A 170 20.43 -16.59 -0.66
CA ARG A 170 20.48 -17.41 -1.89
C ARG A 170 20.81 -16.63 -3.16
N ALA A 171 21.77 -15.71 -3.10
CA ALA A 171 22.40 -15.20 -4.31
C ALA A 171 23.52 -16.16 -4.74
N PRO A 172 23.61 -16.58 -6.02
CA PRO A 172 24.72 -17.39 -6.50
C PRO A 172 26.04 -16.67 -6.30
N LYS A 173 27.08 -17.39 -5.85
CA LYS A 173 28.43 -16.85 -5.53
C LYS A 173 29.19 -16.22 -6.70
N SER A 174 28.61 -16.05 -7.88
CA SER A 174 29.28 -15.54 -9.09
C SER A 174 28.65 -14.31 -9.74
N ALA A 175 27.50 -13.80 -9.24
CA ALA A 175 26.93 -12.56 -9.75
C ALA A 175 27.45 -11.36 -8.96
N LYS A 176 27.73 -10.24 -9.64
CA LYS A 176 27.98 -8.95 -8.99
C LYS A 176 26.83 -8.69 -8.01
N ALA A 177 27.13 -8.25 -6.79
CA ALA A 177 26.08 -7.87 -5.84
C ALA A 177 25.12 -6.89 -6.51
N PRO A 178 23.80 -7.10 -6.39
CA PRO A 178 22.84 -6.19 -6.99
C PRO A 178 23.04 -4.80 -6.40
N ARG A 179 22.86 -3.78 -7.24
CA ARG A 179 23.05 -2.39 -6.85
C ARG A 179 21.97 -1.94 -5.86
N TYR A 180 20.75 -2.39 -6.11
CA TYR A 180 19.56 -2.13 -5.31
C TYR A 180 18.66 -3.37 -5.26
N SER A 181 17.82 -3.43 -4.23
CA SER A 181 16.80 -4.45 -4.04
C SER A 181 15.40 -3.82 -4.03
N LEU A 182 14.49 -4.37 -4.84
CA LEU A 182 13.12 -3.92 -5.00
C LEU A 182 12.16 -5.04 -4.60
N ALA A 183 11.37 -4.81 -3.58
CA ALA A 183 10.22 -5.64 -3.26
C ALA A 183 9.05 -5.27 -4.17
N VAL A 184 8.43 -6.25 -4.81
CA VAL A 184 7.19 -6.08 -5.58
C VAL A 184 6.07 -6.80 -4.83
N LEU A 185 5.18 -6.02 -4.22
CA LEU A 185 4.07 -6.56 -3.44
C LEU A 185 2.94 -7.02 -4.35
N ILE A 186 2.60 -8.30 -4.28
CA ILE A 186 1.53 -8.92 -5.06
C ILE A 186 0.58 -9.71 -4.16
N ASP A 187 -0.66 -9.87 -4.60
CA ASP A 187 -1.59 -10.86 -4.05
C ASP A 187 -1.91 -11.92 -5.12
N PRO A 188 -1.39 -13.16 -4.98
CA PRO A 188 -1.67 -14.23 -5.93
C PRO A 188 -3.15 -14.64 -6.01
N LYS A 189 -3.98 -14.23 -5.04
CA LYS A 189 -5.41 -14.54 -4.95
C LYS A 189 -6.29 -13.45 -5.54
N GLU A 190 -5.71 -12.30 -5.86
CA GLU A 190 -6.46 -11.16 -6.39
C GLU A 190 -7.02 -11.49 -7.79
N LYS A 191 -8.31 -11.24 -7.96
CA LYS A 191 -9.01 -11.58 -9.22
C LYS A 191 -8.63 -10.63 -10.36
N PHE A 192 -8.38 -9.37 -10.05
CA PHE A 192 -8.03 -8.31 -11.00
C PHE A 192 -6.80 -7.54 -10.50
N PRO A 193 -5.60 -8.18 -10.52
CA PRO A 193 -4.39 -7.52 -10.05
C PRO A 193 -4.01 -6.37 -11.01
N PRO A 194 -3.35 -5.32 -10.51
CA PRO A 194 -2.88 -4.21 -11.35
C PRO A 194 -1.79 -4.59 -12.36
N SER A 195 -1.23 -5.79 -12.27
CA SER A 195 -0.27 -6.34 -13.23
C SER A 195 -0.50 -7.82 -13.47
N ASN A 196 -0.58 -8.20 -14.73
CA ASN A 196 -0.59 -9.60 -15.10
C ASN A 196 0.79 -10.27 -14.92
N LYS A 197 0.83 -11.61 -14.97
CA LYS A 197 2.07 -12.37 -14.78
C LYS A 197 3.14 -12.03 -15.83
N GLY A 198 2.72 -11.69 -17.06
CA GLY A 198 3.63 -11.27 -18.13
C GLY A 198 4.37 -9.99 -17.78
N ALA A 199 3.66 -8.98 -17.27
CA ALA A 199 4.24 -7.71 -16.83
C ALA A 199 5.23 -7.89 -15.68
N LEU A 200 4.88 -8.70 -14.68
CA LEU A 200 5.77 -9.00 -13.55
C LEU A 200 7.04 -9.76 -14.00
N HIS A 201 6.89 -10.67 -14.97
CA HIS A 201 8.02 -11.36 -15.57
C HIS A 201 8.95 -10.39 -16.32
N LYS A 202 8.39 -9.53 -17.17
CA LYS A 202 9.12 -8.48 -17.89
C LYS A 202 9.86 -7.53 -16.96
N LEU A 203 9.20 -7.07 -15.90
CA LEU A 203 9.83 -6.25 -14.87
C LEU A 203 11.08 -6.95 -14.30
N SER A 204 10.96 -8.24 -13.96
CA SER A 204 12.08 -9.03 -13.42
C SER A 204 13.21 -9.24 -14.44
N GLU A 205 12.90 -9.44 -15.71
CA GLU A 205 13.91 -9.58 -16.78
C GLU A 205 14.70 -8.29 -16.99
N VAL A 206 13.99 -7.15 -17.05
CA VAL A 206 14.62 -5.84 -17.22
C VAL A 206 15.45 -5.47 -15.98
N ALA A 207 14.95 -5.75 -14.79
CA ALA A 207 15.68 -5.52 -13.55
C ALA A 207 17.04 -6.26 -13.50
N LYS A 208 17.08 -7.51 -13.98
CA LYS A 208 18.34 -8.28 -14.11
C LYS A 208 19.34 -7.59 -15.02
N LYS A 209 18.86 -7.02 -16.16
CA LYS A 209 19.74 -6.25 -17.10
C LYS A 209 20.29 -4.99 -16.45
N MET A 210 19.54 -4.37 -15.51
CA MET A 210 19.95 -3.18 -14.75
C MET A 210 20.72 -3.49 -13.46
N ASN A 211 21.00 -4.76 -13.18
CA ASN A 211 21.63 -5.21 -11.91
C ASN A 211 20.84 -4.81 -10.66
N ILE A 212 19.51 -4.82 -10.76
CA ILE A 212 18.57 -4.61 -9.67
C ILE A 212 17.99 -5.97 -9.26
N HIS A 213 18.01 -6.28 -7.97
CA HIS A 213 17.36 -7.48 -7.45
C HIS A 213 15.88 -7.21 -7.26
N VAL A 214 15.01 -7.96 -7.93
CA VAL A 214 13.56 -7.89 -7.77
C VAL A 214 13.07 -9.17 -7.12
N GLU A 215 12.31 -9.03 -6.03
CA GLU A 215 11.61 -10.15 -5.38
C GLU A 215 10.11 -9.85 -5.29
N MET A 216 9.30 -10.83 -5.75
CA MET A 216 7.85 -10.79 -5.53
C MET A 216 7.57 -11.19 -4.09
N ILE A 217 6.93 -10.30 -3.35
CA ILE A 217 6.54 -10.52 -1.95
C ILE A 217 5.02 -10.48 -1.81
N THR A 218 4.52 -11.12 -0.79
CA THR A 218 3.11 -11.15 -0.43
C THR A 218 2.89 -10.51 0.95
N GLU A 219 1.64 -10.39 1.38
CA GLU A 219 1.32 -9.99 2.76
C GLU A 219 2.06 -10.83 3.80
N ASP A 220 2.30 -12.12 3.52
CA ASP A 220 3.03 -13.02 4.42
C ASP A 220 4.51 -12.68 4.59
N ASP A 221 5.07 -11.92 3.64
CA ASP A 221 6.45 -11.46 3.64
C ASP A 221 6.63 -10.05 4.24
N ALA A 222 5.57 -9.44 4.79
CA ALA A 222 5.57 -8.07 5.33
C ALA A 222 6.75 -7.78 6.29
N MET A 223 7.15 -8.78 7.07
CA MET A 223 8.26 -8.67 8.01
C MET A 223 9.64 -8.49 7.34
N ARG A 224 9.74 -8.94 6.10
CA ARG A 224 10.96 -8.83 5.30
C ARG A 224 11.05 -7.53 4.51
N LEU A 225 10.00 -6.70 4.57
CA LEU A 225 9.93 -5.48 3.78
C LEU A 225 11.16 -4.57 3.97
N LEU A 226 11.64 -4.46 5.20
CA LEU A 226 12.79 -3.59 5.52
C LEU A 226 14.15 -4.14 5.05
N GLU A 227 14.20 -5.35 4.48
CA GLU A 227 15.39 -5.89 3.82
C GLU A 227 15.64 -5.24 2.45
N PHE A 228 14.61 -4.62 1.86
CA PHE A 228 14.66 -4.03 0.52
C PHE A 228 14.93 -2.52 0.55
N ASP A 229 15.47 -2.00 -0.54
CA ASP A 229 15.72 -0.56 -0.72
C ASP A 229 14.47 0.19 -1.18
N ALA A 230 13.58 -0.50 -1.89
CA ALA A 230 12.36 0.08 -2.43
C ALA A 230 11.19 -0.90 -2.40
N LEU A 231 9.97 -0.35 -2.46
CA LEU A 231 8.72 -1.10 -2.54
C LEU A 231 7.92 -0.63 -3.76
N PHE A 232 7.50 -1.58 -4.60
CA PHE A 232 6.53 -1.38 -5.68
C PHE A 232 5.26 -2.17 -5.38
N ILE A 233 4.14 -1.50 -5.19
CA ILE A 233 2.86 -2.16 -4.89
C ILE A 233 2.17 -2.52 -6.20
N ARG A 234 1.88 -3.83 -6.38
CA ARG A 234 1.16 -4.37 -7.55
C ARG A 234 0.02 -5.28 -7.12
N THR A 235 -0.71 -4.82 -6.10
CA THR A 235 -2.01 -5.33 -5.63
C THR A 235 -2.87 -4.15 -5.24
N THR A 236 -4.19 -4.27 -5.32
CA THR A 236 -5.11 -3.15 -5.12
C THR A 236 -4.87 -2.44 -3.79
N THR A 237 -4.74 -1.13 -3.86
CA THR A 237 -4.53 -0.24 -2.71
C THR A 237 -5.85 0.16 -2.07
N SER A 238 -5.89 0.23 -0.75
CA SER A 238 -7.02 0.76 0.02
C SER A 238 -6.56 1.18 1.42
N LEU A 239 -7.18 2.20 2.00
CA LEU A 239 -6.79 2.75 3.31
C LEU A 239 -6.98 1.74 4.46
N ASN A 240 -7.96 0.84 4.36
CA ASN A 240 -8.23 -0.19 5.37
C ASN A 240 -7.62 -1.55 4.98
N HIS A 241 -6.50 -1.53 4.26
CA HIS A 241 -5.87 -2.72 3.72
C HIS A 241 -4.38 -2.77 4.07
N TYR A 242 -3.79 -3.98 4.13
CA TYR A 242 -2.36 -4.15 4.43
C TYR A 242 -1.44 -3.38 3.47
N THR A 243 -1.86 -3.14 2.24
CA THR A 243 -1.09 -2.36 1.25
C THR A 243 -0.77 -0.95 1.74
N PHE A 244 -1.75 -0.28 2.36
CA PHE A 244 -1.52 1.05 2.94
C PHE A 244 -0.56 1.00 4.13
N HIS A 245 -0.72 0.01 5.02
CA HIS A 245 0.18 -0.16 6.16
C HIS A 245 1.62 -0.44 5.74
N LEU A 246 1.82 -1.31 4.73
CA LEU A 246 3.15 -1.60 4.19
C LEU A 246 3.76 -0.39 3.48
N SER A 247 2.94 0.39 2.75
CA SER A 247 3.37 1.66 2.17
C SER A 247 3.86 2.64 3.23
N GLN A 248 3.09 2.78 4.34
CA GLN A 248 3.50 3.63 5.48
C GLN A 248 4.78 3.14 6.14
N LEU A 249 4.87 1.84 6.43
CA LEU A 249 6.06 1.23 7.04
C LEU A 249 7.30 1.48 6.20
N ALA A 250 7.22 1.23 4.90
CA ALA A 250 8.31 1.47 3.97
C ALA A 250 8.72 2.95 3.90
N ALA A 251 7.75 3.86 3.77
CA ALA A 251 8.01 5.29 3.69
C ALA A 251 8.63 5.85 4.98
N GLN A 252 8.13 5.45 6.15
CA GLN A 252 8.66 5.85 7.46
C GLN A 252 10.11 5.37 7.66
N ASN A 253 10.47 4.22 7.09
CA ASN A 253 11.83 3.68 7.16
C ASN A 253 12.72 4.13 5.98
N GLY A 254 12.33 5.20 5.30
CA GLY A 254 13.18 5.80 4.27
C GLY A 254 13.30 4.99 2.98
N MET A 255 12.46 3.99 2.73
CA MET A 255 12.43 3.29 1.45
C MET A 255 11.84 4.20 0.36
N VAL A 256 12.17 3.91 -0.91
CA VAL A 256 11.44 4.49 -2.04
C VAL A 256 10.20 3.65 -2.28
N VAL A 257 9.03 4.27 -2.32
CA VAL A 257 7.75 3.57 -2.40
C VAL A 257 6.91 4.08 -3.56
N ILE A 258 6.41 3.19 -4.37
CA ILE A 258 5.29 3.38 -5.29
C ILE A 258 4.25 2.29 -4.96
N ASP A 259 3.08 2.61 -4.49
CA ASP A 259 2.52 3.93 -4.30
C ASP A 259 2.78 4.41 -2.86
N ASP A 260 3.17 5.68 -2.73
CA ASP A 260 3.42 6.28 -1.43
C ASP A 260 2.11 6.53 -0.67
N PRO A 261 2.16 6.64 0.70
CA PRO A 261 0.94 6.74 1.50
C PRO A 261 0.06 7.95 1.16
N LEU A 262 0.66 9.09 0.79
CA LEU A 262 -0.12 10.29 0.43
C LEU A 262 -0.82 10.11 -0.92
N SER A 263 -0.17 9.46 -1.88
CA SER A 263 -0.78 9.12 -3.17
C SER A 263 -1.98 8.21 -2.98
N ILE A 264 -1.85 7.16 -2.14
CA ILE A 264 -2.97 6.26 -1.82
C ILE A 264 -4.14 7.04 -1.20
N ILE A 265 -3.89 7.88 -0.18
CA ILE A 265 -4.94 8.69 0.46
C ILE A 265 -5.66 9.60 -0.54
N ARG A 266 -4.91 10.25 -1.42
CA ARG A 266 -5.45 11.23 -2.36
C ARG A 266 -6.24 10.60 -3.50
N CYS A 267 -5.74 9.50 -4.05
CA CYS A 267 -6.34 8.86 -5.22
C CYS A 267 -7.54 7.97 -4.86
N THR A 268 -7.50 7.25 -3.74
CA THR A 268 -8.59 6.35 -3.36
C THR A 268 -9.87 7.09 -2.96
N ASN A 269 -9.82 8.39 -2.64
CA ASN A 269 -10.96 9.14 -2.15
C ASN A 269 -11.51 10.13 -3.17
N LYS A 270 -12.65 9.80 -3.79
CA LYS A 270 -13.31 10.63 -4.81
C LYS A 270 -13.79 11.99 -4.29
N VAL A 271 -14.07 12.11 -2.99
CA VAL A 271 -14.44 13.40 -2.36
C VAL A 271 -13.22 14.32 -2.34
N TYR A 272 -12.05 13.78 -1.97
CA TYR A 272 -10.80 14.53 -2.02
C TYR A 272 -10.48 15.01 -3.44
N LEU A 273 -10.60 14.11 -4.43
CA LEU A 273 -10.33 14.46 -5.83
C LEU A 273 -11.29 15.54 -6.34
N LYS A 274 -12.59 15.44 -6.01
CA LYS A 274 -13.58 16.47 -6.36
C LYS A 274 -13.18 17.85 -5.82
N GLU A 275 -12.89 17.95 -4.53
CA GLU A 275 -12.48 19.20 -3.90
C GLU A 275 -11.15 19.74 -4.50
N LEU A 276 -10.19 18.85 -4.76
CA LEU A 276 -8.92 19.21 -5.40
C LEU A 276 -9.13 19.76 -6.80
N PHE A 277 -9.97 19.11 -7.63
CA PHE A 277 -10.23 19.53 -9.00
C PHE A 277 -10.94 20.88 -9.05
N GLU A 278 -11.88 21.15 -8.18
CA GLU A 278 -12.56 22.45 -8.10
C GLU A 278 -11.57 23.56 -7.68
N LYS A 279 -10.82 23.32 -6.59
CA LYS A 279 -9.82 24.27 -6.09
C LYS A 279 -8.78 24.63 -7.14
N GLU A 280 -8.23 23.65 -7.83
CA GLU A 280 -7.15 23.81 -8.80
C GLU A 280 -7.65 24.03 -10.26
N ARG A 281 -8.97 24.15 -10.43
CA ARG A 281 -9.65 24.38 -11.72
C ARG A 281 -9.27 23.32 -12.76
N ILE A 282 -9.22 22.06 -12.35
CA ILE A 282 -9.09 20.92 -13.26
C ILE A 282 -10.45 20.65 -13.91
N PRO A 283 -10.54 20.57 -15.25
CA PRO A 283 -11.78 20.20 -15.89
C PRO A 283 -12.24 18.80 -15.44
N ALA A 284 -13.41 18.72 -14.83
CA ALA A 284 -14.08 17.48 -14.40
C ALA A 284 -15.59 17.60 -14.64
N PRO A 285 -16.33 16.49 -14.75
CA PRO A 285 -17.78 16.57 -14.82
C PRO A 285 -18.37 17.22 -13.57
N LYS A 286 -19.42 18.01 -13.71
CA LYS A 286 -20.11 18.62 -12.55
C LYS A 286 -20.42 17.57 -11.51
N SER A 287 -20.10 17.85 -10.26
CA SER A 287 -20.27 16.90 -9.15
C SER A 287 -20.72 17.61 -7.89
N THR A 288 -21.53 16.93 -7.07
CA THR A 288 -21.95 17.43 -5.77
C THR A 288 -21.91 16.31 -4.72
N LEU A 289 -21.75 16.68 -3.46
CA LEU A 289 -21.74 15.75 -2.34
C LEU A 289 -23.16 15.55 -1.81
N ILE A 290 -23.50 14.28 -1.56
CA ILE A 290 -24.77 13.86 -1.02
C ILE A 290 -24.55 13.31 0.38
N PHE A 291 -25.20 13.87 1.37
CA PHE A 291 -25.05 13.49 2.78
C PHE A 291 -26.24 12.66 3.25
N GLN A 292 -25.98 11.60 4.00
CA GLN A 292 -27.01 10.74 4.57
C GLN A 292 -27.94 11.49 5.53
N SER A 293 -27.43 12.53 6.20
CA SER A 293 -28.19 13.35 7.15
C SER A 293 -29.17 14.33 6.50
N ASN A 294 -29.12 14.50 5.18
CA ASN A 294 -29.92 15.48 4.46
C ASN A 294 -31.09 14.81 3.74
N GLU A 295 -32.17 15.57 3.53
CA GLU A 295 -33.17 15.21 2.52
C GLU A 295 -32.56 15.40 1.14
N ASN A 296 -32.62 14.35 0.34
CA ASN A 296 -32.00 14.32 -0.99
C ASN A 296 -33.09 13.96 -2.01
N SER A 297 -33.43 14.89 -2.90
CA SER A 297 -34.38 14.64 -3.99
C SER A 297 -33.68 14.61 -5.35
N PHE A 298 -34.25 13.88 -6.29
CA PHE A 298 -33.77 13.79 -7.66
C PHE A 298 -33.70 15.18 -8.33
N GLU A 299 -34.72 16.01 -8.11
CA GLU A 299 -34.79 17.36 -8.66
C GLU A 299 -33.64 18.24 -8.19
N GLN A 300 -33.39 18.32 -6.87
CA GLN A 300 -32.32 19.11 -6.28
C GLN A 300 -30.95 18.69 -6.79
N ILE A 301 -30.68 17.37 -6.90
CA ILE A 301 -29.42 16.86 -7.41
C ILE A 301 -29.30 17.15 -8.91
N SER A 302 -30.37 16.96 -9.68
CA SER A 302 -30.36 17.19 -11.12
C SER A 302 -30.16 18.66 -11.50
N GLU A 303 -30.63 19.60 -10.70
CA GLU A 303 -30.35 21.03 -10.88
C GLU A 303 -28.83 21.34 -10.79
N GLN A 304 -28.11 20.62 -9.94
CA GLN A 304 -26.67 20.84 -9.73
C GLN A 304 -25.80 20.14 -10.76
N VAL A 305 -26.10 18.87 -11.08
CA VAL A 305 -25.23 18.04 -11.91
C VAL A 305 -25.83 17.63 -13.25
N GLY A 306 -27.12 17.88 -13.47
CA GLY A 306 -27.86 17.40 -14.65
C GLY A 306 -28.41 15.98 -14.46
N ALA A 307 -29.33 15.57 -15.36
CA ALA A 307 -29.89 14.23 -15.39
C ALA A 307 -29.62 13.56 -16.75
N PRO A 308 -29.36 12.23 -16.78
CA PRO A 308 -29.10 11.36 -15.65
C PRO A 308 -27.75 11.66 -15.00
N PHE A 309 -27.54 11.19 -13.78
CA PHE A 309 -26.27 11.31 -13.06
C PHE A 309 -25.80 9.98 -12.47
N ILE A 310 -24.54 9.93 -12.04
CA ILE A 310 -23.92 8.74 -11.42
C ILE A 310 -23.71 9.01 -9.94
N LEU A 311 -24.28 8.15 -9.08
CA LEU A 311 -23.94 8.09 -7.67
C LEU A 311 -22.75 7.16 -7.45
N LYS A 312 -21.79 7.59 -6.64
CA LYS A 312 -20.55 6.85 -6.33
C LYS A 312 -20.27 6.87 -4.83
N ILE A 313 -19.82 5.75 -4.28
CA ILE A 313 -19.16 5.76 -2.97
C ILE A 313 -17.75 6.39 -3.11
N PRO A 314 -17.22 7.04 -2.05
CA PRO A 314 -15.91 7.73 -2.13
C PRO A 314 -14.75 6.83 -2.51
N ASP A 315 -14.68 5.60 -1.98
CA ASP A 315 -13.55 4.67 -2.06
C ASP A 315 -13.80 3.45 -2.98
N GLY A 316 -14.80 3.51 -3.85
CA GLY A 316 -15.11 2.44 -4.81
C GLY A 316 -14.11 2.35 -5.96
N SER A 317 -13.66 1.15 -6.32
CA SER A 317 -12.81 0.84 -7.47
C SER A 317 -13.49 -0.15 -8.42
N TYR A 318 -12.97 -0.31 -9.65
CA TYR A 318 -13.48 -1.22 -10.68
C TYR A 318 -14.99 -1.10 -10.96
N SER A 319 -15.52 0.11 -10.97
CA SER A 319 -16.97 0.39 -11.13
C SER A 319 -17.89 -0.18 -10.03
N ILE A 320 -17.31 -0.69 -8.93
CA ILE A 320 -18.08 -1.19 -7.77
C ILE A 320 -18.58 0.01 -6.96
N GLY A 321 -19.86 -0.06 -6.52
CA GLY A 321 -20.48 1.02 -5.72
C GLY A 321 -20.86 2.25 -6.55
N MET A 322 -21.12 2.07 -7.85
CA MET A 322 -21.66 3.11 -8.73
C MET A 322 -23.07 2.75 -9.21
N LYS A 323 -23.96 3.73 -9.25
CA LYS A 323 -25.32 3.60 -9.76
C LYS A 323 -25.65 4.77 -10.69
N LYS A 324 -26.19 4.49 -11.87
CA LYS A 324 -26.77 5.50 -12.75
C LYS A 324 -28.21 5.75 -12.29
N VAL A 325 -28.57 7.02 -12.15
CA VAL A 325 -29.85 7.47 -11.63
C VAL A 325 -30.50 8.39 -12.66
N SER A 326 -31.70 8.03 -13.06
CA SER A 326 -32.50 8.75 -14.09
C SER A 326 -33.82 9.28 -13.58
N ASN A 327 -34.27 8.89 -12.40
CA ASN A 327 -35.52 9.28 -11.78
C ASN A 327 -35.49 9.13 -10.25
N GLU A 328 -36.53 9.59 -9.58
CA GLU A 328 -36.65 9.58 -8.11
C GLU A 328 -36.69 8.18 -7.49
N GLU A 329 -37.29 7.20 -8.16
CA GLU A 329 -37.37 5.82 -7.66
C GLU A 329 -35.98 5.15 -7.65
N GLU A 330 -35.23 5.32 -8.75
CA GLU A 330 -33.82 4.86 -8.85
C GLU A 330 -32.91 5.56 -7.82
N LEU A 331 -33.19 6.85 -7.54
CA LEU A 331 -32.47 7.58 -6.51
C LEU A 331 -32.66 6.95 -5.14
N LYS A 332 -33.93 6.78 -4.70
CA LYS A 332 -34.23 6.19 -3.38
C LYS A 332 -33.60 4.84 -3.18
N THR A 333 -33.76 3.93 -4.14
CA THR A 333 -33.17 2.59 -4.09
C THR A 333 -31.65 2.64 -4.03
N SER A 334 -31.04 3.58 -4.77
CA SER A 334 -29.58 3.72 -4.81
C SER A 334 -29.04 4.33 -3.51
N LEU A 335 -29.72 5.30 -2.92
CA LEU A 335 -29.34 5.92 -1.65
C LEU A 335 -29.41 4.91 -0.50
N GLU A 336 -30.49 4.12 -0.41
CA GLU A 336 -30.62 3.05 0.60
C GLU A 336 -29.44 2.10 0.55
N LEU A 337 -29.08 1.60 -0.64
CA LEU A 337 -27.97 0.66 -0.82
C LEU A 337 -26.60 1.26 -0.55
N LEU A 338 -26.37 2.51 -1.01
CA LEU A 338 -25.02 3.11 -0.96
C LEU A 338 -24.72 3.75 0.40
N PHE A 339 -25.74 4.27 1.10
CA PHE A 339 -25.56 4.81 2.46
C PHE A 339 -25.32 3.74 3.53
N GLU A 340 -25.58 2.48 3.25
CA GLU A 340 -25.08 1.38 4.10
C GLU A 340 -23.56 1.32 4.15
N LYS A 341 -22.90 1.83 3.09
CA LYS A 341 -21.44 1.73 2.93
C LYS A 341 -20.69 3.03 3.26
N SER A 342 -21.32 4.18 3.08
CA SER A 342 -20.68 5.48 3.28
C SER A 342 -21.70 6.54 3.68
N ALA A 343 -21.36 7.38 4.66
CA ALA A 343 -22.19 8.51 5.09
C ALA A 343 -22.25 9.65 4.06
N ILE A 344 -21.33 9.66 3.08
CA ILE A 344 -21.24 10.66 2.02
C ILE A 344 -21.15 9.93 0.68
N LEU A 345 -21.89 10.40 -0.31
CA LEU A 345 -21.82 9.93 -1.69
C LEU A 345 -21.43 11.08 -2.62
N LEU A 346 -20.89 10.77 -3.78
CA LEU A 346 -20.65 11.71 -4.86
C LEU A 346 -21.69 11.51 -5.95
N ALA A 347 -22.49 12.54 -6.26
CA ALA A 347 -23.28 12.59 -7.47
C ALA A 347 -22.48 13.34 -8.56
N GLN A 348 -22.34 12.74 -9.73
CA GLN A 348 -21.56 13.27 -10.83
C GLN A 348 -22.37 13.23 -12.13
N ALA A 349 -22.31 14.30 -12.92
CA ALA A 349 -22.92 14.38 -14.23
C ALA A 349 -22.55 13.16 -15.11
N PHE A 350 -23.57 12.51 -15.67
CA PHE A 350 -23.34 11.43 -16.62
C PHE A 350 -22.80 11.98 -17.95
N THR A 351 -21.59 11.60 -18.27
CA THR A 351 -20.89 12.02 -19.50
C THR A 351 -20.68 10.78 -20.37
N PRO A 352 -21.58 10.50 -21.34
CA PRO A 352 -21.43 9.35 -22.21
C PRO A 352 -20.30 9.54 -23.22
N THR A 353 -19.46 8.50 -23.37
CA THR A 353 -18.39 8.42 -24.38
C THR A 353 -18.30 6.99 -24.87
N GLU A 354 -17.77 6.76 -26.05
CA GLU A 354 -17.54 5.42 -26.59
C GLU A 354 -16.41 4.71 -25.83
N PHE A 355 -15.40 5.47 -25.42
CA PHE A 355 -14.28 5.02 -24.62
C PHE A 355 -13.84 6.12 -23.65
N ASP A 356 -13.09 5.71 -22.62
CA ASP A 356 -12.37 6.61 -21.75
C ASP A 356 -10.88 6.57 -22.10
N TRP A 357 -10.22 7.72 -22.08
CA TRP A 357 -8.79 7.79 -22.10
C TRP A 357 -8.23 7.40 -20.73
N ARG A 358 -7.24 6.52 -20.72
CA ARG A 358 -6.35 6.34 -19.58
C ARG A 358 -4.95 6.78 -19.99
N VAL A 359 -4.43 7.79 -19.32
CA VAL A 359 -3.05 8.24 -19.48
C VAL A 359 -2.26 7.80 -18.25
N GLY A 360 -1.31 6.88 -18.43
CA GLY A 360 -0.35 6.51 -17.41
C GLY A 360 0.79 7.52 -17.36
N LEU A 361 1.09 8.04 -16.17
CA LEU A 361 2.17 9.00 -15.96
C LEU A 361 3.12 8.49 -14.86
N LEU A 362 4.40 8.66 -15.10
CA LEU A 362 5.45 8.40 -14.13
C LEU A 362 6.23 9.70 -13.88
N ASN A 363 6.28 10.16 -12.66
CA ASN A 363 6.94 11.43 -12.29
C ASN A 363 6.48 12.62 -13.15
N GLY A 364 5.18 12.69 -13.45
CA GLY A 364 4.58 13.74 -14.26
C GLY A 364 4.83 13.63 -15.78
N VAL A 365 5.52 12.57 -16.24
CA VAL A 365 5.81 12.33 -17.67
C VAL A 365 4.90 11.22 -18.19
N PRO A 366 4.18 11.40 -19.31
CA PRO A 366 3.38 10.36 -19.92
C PRO A 366 4.20 9.10 -20.23
N LEU A 367 3.74 7.96 -19.76
CA LEU A 367 4.37 6.67 -19.94
C LEU A 367 3.65 5.83 -20.99
N TYR A 368 2.33 5.77 -20.92
CA TYR A 368 1.46 5.10 -21.89
C TYR A 368 0.11 5.82 -21.98
N ALA A 369 -0.64 5.53 -23.03
CA ALA A 369 -2.02 5.97 -23.17
C ALA A 369 -2.87 4.87 -23.82
N CYS A 370 -4.07 4.67 -23.28
CA CYS A 370 -5.02 3.68 -23.75
C CYS A 370 -6.41 4.28 -23.94
N LYS A 371 -7.17 3.71 -24.87
CA LYS A 371 -8.61 3.86 -24.98
C LYS A 371 -9.27 2.64 -24.34
N TYR A 372 -9.99 2.86 -23.28
CA TYR A 372 -10.77 1.82 -22.60
C TYR A 372 -12.21 1.92 -23.05
N TYR A 373 -12.62 1.02 -23.93
CA TYR A 373 -13.96 1.01 -24.49
C TYR A 373 -14.99 0.54 -23.44
N MET A 374 -16.20 1.06 -23.55
CA MET A 374 -17.30 0.60 -22.70
C MET A 374 -17.63 -0.86 -23.00
N ALA A 375 -17.99 -1.63 -21.97
CA ALA A 375 -18.48 -2.99 -22.16
C ALA A 375 -19.69 -3.00 -23.09
N LYS A 376 -19.78 -3.95 -24.00
CA LYS A 376 -20.82 -3.99 -25.04
C LYS A 376 -22.23 -3.90 -24.44
N GLY A 377 -22.95 -2.84 -24.81
CA GLY A 377 -24.30 -2.55 -24.32
C GLY A 377 -24.36 -1.98 -22.91
N HIS A 378 -23.21 -1.51 -22.36
CA HIS A 378 -23.14 -0.93 -21.05
C HIS A 378 -22.47 0.46 -21.08
N TRP A 379 -22.68 1.25 -20.05
CA TRP A 379 -22.10 2.60 -19.91
C TRP A 379 -20.79 2.62 -19.09
N GLN A 380 -20.33 1.46 -18.65
CA GLN A 380 -19.11 1.26 -17.85
C GLN A 380 -18.12 0.39 -18.61
N ILE A 381 -16.82 0.57 -18.33
CA ILE A 381 -15.73 -0.28 -18.85
C ILE A 381 -15.85 -1.68 -18.28
N TYR A 382 -16.10 -1.80 -16.97
CA TYR A 382 -16.30 -3.07 -16.27
C TYR A 382 -17.80 -3.26 -15.96
N CYS A 383 -18.36 -4.36 -16.43
CA CYS A 383 -19.74 -4.74 -16.12
C CYS A 383 -19.72 -6.00 -15.27
N HIS A 384 -20.25 -5.90 -14.06
CA HIS A 384 -20.38 -7.02 -13.13
C HIS A 384 -21.82 -7.52 -13.13
N TYR A 385 -22.01 -8.82 -13.38
CA TYR A 385 -23.33 -9.46 -13.35
C TYR A 385 -23.53 -10.18 -12.02
N ASP A 386 -24.77 -10.28 -11.55
CA ASP A 386 -25.15 -11.01 -10.33
C ASP A 386 -24.74 -12.49 -10.38
N SER A 387 -24.52 -13.04 -11.57
CA SER A 387 -23.99 -14.39 -11.79
C SER A 387 -22.49 -14.56 -11.46
N GLY A 388 -21.82 -13.52 -10.97
CA GLY A 388 -20.38 -13.54 -10.68
C GLY A 388 -19.49 -13.43 -11.94
N ARG A 389 -20.06 -13.30 -13.14
CA ARG A 389 -19.33 -13.03 -14.37
C ARG A 389 -19.05 -11.55 -14.52
N SER A 390 -17.86 -11.20 -15.03
CA SER A 390 -17.51 -9.80 -15.35
C SER A 390 -17.20 -9.72 -16.85
N ARG A 391 -17.63 -8.66 -17.49
CA ARG A 391 -17.21 -8.27 -18.85
C ARG A 391 -16.38 -7.01 -18.77
N CYS A 392 -15.26 -6.98 -19.49
CA CYS A 392 -14.46 -5.79 -19.71
C CYS A 392 -14.63 -5.35 -21.17
N GLY A 393 -14.57 -4.05 -21.41
CA GLY A 393 -14.45 -3.49 -22.75
C GLY A 393 -13.09 -3.82 -23.37
N LEU A 394 -12.97 -3.55 -24.67
CA LEU A 394 -11.68 -3.64 -25.37
C LEU A 394 -10.75 -2.53 -24.90
N VAL A 395 -9.45 -2.76 -25.05
CA VAL A 395 -8.40 -1.77 -24.75
C VAL A 395 -7.53 -1.61 -25.99
N ASP A 396 -7.37 -0.36 -26.45
CA ASP A 396 -6.44 -0.02 -27.51
C ASP A 396 -5.34 0.88 -26.94
N THR A 397 -4.10 0.46 -27.02
CA THR A 397 -2.95 1.29 -26.64
C THR A 397 -2.54 2.18 -27.80
N ILE A 398 -2.44 3.46 -27.50
CA ILE A 398 -2.20 4.53 -28.49
C ILE A 398 -0.82 5.14 -28.24
N PRO A 399 0.00 5.33 -29.27
CA PRO A 399 1.26 6.08 -29.15
C PRO A 399 1.01 7.50 -28.59
N ILE A 400 1.81 7.94 -27.64
CA ILE A 400 1.62 9.23 -26.94
C ILE A 400 1.48 10.40 -27.91
N TYR A 401 2.24 10.41 -29.01
CA TYR A 401 2.18 11.49 -30.00
C TYR A 401 0.88 11.55 -30.83
N GLN A 402 0.04 10.51 -30.75
CA GLN A 402 -1.29 10.45 -31.38
C GLN A 402 -2.42 10.82 -30.40
N VAL A 403 -2.13 10.95 -29.12
CA VAL A 403 -3.13 11.35 -28.12
C VAL A 403 -3.42 12.84 -28.27
N PRO A 404 -4.68 13.29 -28.27
CA PRO A 404 -5.01 14.70 -28.32
C PRO A 404 -4.29 15.51 -27.24
N ARG A 405 -3.69 16.63 -27.63
CA ARG A 405 -2.87 17.42 -26.69
C ARG A 405 -3.64 17.87 -25.46
N VAL A 406 -4.93 18.22 -25.60
CA VAL A 406 -5.81 18.60 -24.49
C VAL A 406 -5.94 17.47 -23.46
N VAL A 407 -5.96 16.19 -23.89
CA VAL A 407 -6.01 15.02 -23.01
C VAL A 407 -4.69 14.90 -22.23
N LEU A 408 -3.55 14.98 -22.91
CA LEU A 408 -2.23 14.90 -22.27
C LEU A 408 -2.00 16.06 -21.29
N ASP A 409 -2.23 17.29 -21.70
CA ASP A 409 -2.00 18.49 -20.88
C ASP A 409 -2.89 18.44 -19.61
N THR A 410 -4.15 18.00 -19.76
CA THR A 410 -5.08 17.85 -18.62
C THR A 410 -4.64 16.72 -17.68
N ALA A 411 -4.23 15.57 -18.22
CA ALA A 411 -3.73 14.44 -17.44
C ALA A 411 -2.47 14.81 -16.64
N ILE A 412 -1.49 15.47 -17.31
CA ILE A 412 -0.25 15.91 -16.68
C ILE A 412 -0.54 16.91 -15.55
N LYS A 413 -1.41 17.90 -15.81
CA LYS A 413 -1.79 18.89 -14.79
C LYS A 413 -2.44 18.22 -13.59
N ALA A 414 -3.37 17.30 -13.81
CA ALA A 414 -4.08 16.60 -12.74
C ALA A 414 -3.16 15.69 -11.91
N ALA A 415 -2.34 14.85 -12.55
CA ALA A 415 -1.41 13.95 -11.88
C ALA A 415 -0.37 14.69 -11.03
N ASN A 416 0.15 15.82 -11.50
CA ASN A 416 1.13 16.63 -10.77
C ASN A 416 0.58 17.22 -9.46
N LEU A 417 -0.74 17.30 -9.27
CA LEU A 417 -1.37 17.69 -8.01
C LEU A 417 -1.34 16.57 -6.97
N ILE A 418 -1.22 15.33 -7.42
CA ILE A 418 -1.11 14.17 -6.53
C ILE A 418 0.32 14.03 -6.03
N GLY A 419 1.29 13.92 -6.93
CA GLY A 419 2.69 13.71 -6.54
C GLY A 419 3.60 13.37 -7.72
N LYS A 420 4.69 12.65 -7.40
CA LYS A 420 5.75 12.25 -8.34
C LYS A 420 5.78 10.74 -8.62
N GLY A 421 4.75 10.01 -8.20
CA GLY A 421 4.64 8.56 -8.37
C GLY A 421 4.20 8.12 -9.77
N LEU A 422 3.63 6.93 -9.81
CA LEU A 422 3.00 6.33 -10.98
C LEU A 422 1.48 6.52 -10.87
N TYR A 423 0.87 7.19 -11.83
CA TYR A 423 -0.56 7.48 -11.82
C TYR A 423 -1.23 7.14 -13.13
N GLY A 424 -2.46 6.64 -13.06
CA GLY A 424 -3.36 6.50 -14.19
C GLY A 424 -4.47 7.53 -14.12
N VAL A 425 -4.50 8.46 -15.05
CA VAL A 425 -5.56 9.47 -15.13
C VAL A 425 -6.61 9.01 -16.13
N ASP A 426 -7.85 8.90 -15.67
CA ASP A 426 -9.00 8.55 -16.51
C ASP A 426 -9.70 9.84 -16.95
N LEU A 427 -9.86 9.99 -18.27
CA LEU A 427 -10.47 11.19 -18.85
C LEU A 427 -11.53 10.82 -19.90
N LYS A 428 -12.55 11.64 -19.94
CA LYS A 428 -13.51 11.67 -21.05
C LYS A 428 -13.27 12.89 -21.93
N MET A 429 -13.35 12.71 -23.22
CA MET A 429 -13.22 13.80 -24.19
C MET A 429 -14.57 14.07 -24.85
N VAL A 430 -15.08 15.29 -24.71
CA VAL A 430 -16.35 15.76 -25.28
C VAL A 430 -16.12 17.17 -25.82
N ASP A 431 -16.57 17.43 -27.03
CA ASP A 431 -16.47 18.75 -27.68
C ASP A 431 -15.06 19.39 -27.57
N ASP A 432 -14.03 18.60 -27.91
CA ASP A 432 -12.61 18.98 -27.84
C ASP A 432 -12.09 19.42 -26.45
N LYS A 433 -12.82 19.05 -25.39
CA LYS A 433 -12.42 19.25 -23.98
C LYS A 433 -12.22 17.91 -23.30
N ALA A 434 -11.17 17.84 -22.49
CA ALA A 434 -10.87 16.66 -21.67
C ALA A 434 -11.33 16.90 -20.22
N TYR A 435 -12.08 15.97 -19.68
CA TYR A 435 -12.62 16.01 -18.31
C TYR A 435 -12.05 14.85 -17.52
N VAL A 436 -11.40 15.14 -16.40
CA VAL A 436 -10.85 14.11 -15.49
C VAL A 436 -11.98 13.43 -14.75
N ILE A 437 -12.04 12.13 -14.82
CA ILE A 437 -13.02 11.30 -14.11
C ILE A 437 -12.46 10.85 -12.76
N GLU A 438 -11.23 10.34 -12.76
CA GLU A 438 -10.51 9.93 -11.56
C GLU A 438 -8.99 9.85 -11.83
N ILE A 439 -8.21 9.79 -10.75
CA ILE A 439 -6.78 9.52 -10.77
C ILE A 439 -6.55 8.27 -9.92
N ASN A 440 -5.89 7.28 -10.50
CA ASN A 440 -5.56 6.03 -9.84
C ASN A 440 -4.09 6.03 -9.43
N ASP A 441 -3.79 5.71 -8.18
CA ASP A 441 -2.43 5.59 -7.63
C ASP A 441 -1.72 4.31 -8.11
N ASN A 442 -2.47 3.24 -8.33
CA ASN A 442 -1.96 1.94 -8.74
C ASN A 442 -2.56 1.51 -10.10
N PRO A 443 -2.23 2.21 -11.19
CA PRO A 443 -2.83 1.94 -12.48
C PRO A 443 -2.40 0.59 -13.04
N SER A 444 -3.24 0.00 -13.88
CA SER A 444 -2.92 -1.24 -14.59
C SER A 444 -1.67 -1.07 -15.44
N ILE A 445 -0.79 -2.06 -15.38
CA ILE A 445 0.31 -2.29 -16.31
C ILE A 445 0.29 -3.77 -16.64
N ASP A 446 -0.35 -4.11 -17.75
CA ASP A 446 -0.44 -5.46 -18.26
C ASP A 446 0.43 -5.62 -19.50
N HIS A 447 1.14 -6.75 -19.55
CA HIS A 447 1.91 -7.12 -20.73
C HIS A 447 0.95 -7.40 -21.89
N GLU A 448 1.31 -6.89 -23.09
CA GLU A 448 0.54 -6.91 -24.32
C GLU A 448 -0.70 -5.98 -24.33
N LEU A 449 -0.89 -5.19 -23.26
CA LEU A 449 -1.88 -4.11 -23.21
C LEU A 449 -1.17 -2.75 -23.03
N GLU A 450 -0.98 -2.27 -21.81
CA GLU A 450 -0.38 -0.94 -21.58
C GLU A 450 1.05 -0.85 -22.09
N ASP A 451 1.81 -1.93 -22.11
CA ASP A 451 3.18 -1.96 -22.66
C ASP A 451 3.25 -2.24 -24.17
N ALA A 452 2.12 -2.47 -24.86
CA ALA A 452 2.09 -2.93 -26.24
C ALA A 452 2.87 -2.03 -27.23
N ILE A 453 2.97 -0.73 -26.96
CA ILE A 453 3.68 0.23 -27.85
C ILE A 453 5.15 0.34 -27.50
N ILE A 454 5.50 0.47 -26.22
CA ILE A 454 6.87 0.75 -25.78
C ILE A 454 7.61 -0.47 -25.24
N GLY A 455 6.91 -1.60 -25.05
CA GLY A 455 7.52 -2.88 -24.64
C GLY A 455 8.38 -2.77 -23.39
N ASP A 456 9.58 -3.35 -23.45
CA ASP A 456 10.55 -3.36 -22.34
C ASP A 456 10.91 -1.96 -21.82
N GLU A 457 10.77 -0.91 -22.66
CA GLU A 457 11.06 0.49 -22.27
C GLU A 457 10.17 0.95 -21.11
N MET A 458 8.94 0.45 -21.01
CA MET A 458 8.05 0.72 -19.87
C MET A 458 8.73 0.34 -18.55
N TYR A 459 9.27 -0.85 -18.49
CA TYR A 459 9.92 -1.40 -17.29
C TYR A 459 11.27 -0.75 -17.01
N TYR A 460 12.02 -0.37 -18.06
CA TYR A 460 13.24 0.43 -17.91
C TYR A 460 12.96 1.77 -17.25
N ARG A 461 11.92 2.49 -17.68
CA ARG A 461 11.55 3.79 -17.08
C ARG A 461 11.08 3.65 -15.66
N LEU A 462 10.28 2.62 -15.33
CA LEU A 462 9.85 2.34 -13.97
C LEU A 462 11.04 2.05 -13.05
N LEU A 463 11.93 1.15 -13.44
CA LEU A 463 13.10 0.78 -12.64
C LEU A 463 14.11 1.93 -12.53
N ASN A 464 14.32 2.69 -13.59
CA ASN A 464 15.17 3.89 -13.58
C ASN A 464 14.63 4.96 -12.62
N HIS A 465 13.30 5.12 -12.54
CA HIS A 465 12.70 6.03 -11.55
C HIS A 465 13.04 5.61 -10.11
N PHE A 466 12.94 4.32 -9.78
CA PHE A 466 13.37 3.80 -8.48
C PHE A 466 14.87 4.04 -8.24
N GLU A 467 15.70 3.74 -9.23
CA GLU A 467 17.14 3.94 -9.15
C GLU A 467 17.50 5.40 -8.88
N GLN A 468 16.94 6.35 -9.64
CA GLN A 468 17.16 7.78 -9.45
C GLN A 468 16.69 8.26 -8.08
N ALA A 469 15.52 7.83 -7.63
CA ALA A 469 15.01 8.20 -6.31
C ALA A 469 15.87 7.64 -5.17
N LEU A 470 16.43 6.44 -5.32
CA LEU A 470 17.36 5.86 -4.37
C LEU A 470 18.69 6.60 -4.36
N GLU A 471 19.22 6.99 -5.52
CA GLU A 471 20.44 7.80 -5.61
C GLU A 471 20.30 9.16 -4.95
N MET A 472 19.18 9.86 -5.20
CA MET A 472 18.90 11.17 -4.57
C MET A 472 18.83 11.11 -3.04
N LYS A 473 18.45 9.98 -2.46
CA LYS A 473 18.43 9.80 -0.99
C LYS A 473 19.82 9.58 -0.38
N HIS A 474 20.82 9.29 -1.20
CA HIS A 474 22.19 9.04 -0.77
C HIS A 474 23.13 10.23 -0.90
N TYR A 475 22.62 11.35 -1.40
CA TYR A 475 23.26 12.65 -1.40
C TYR A 475 22.60 13.59 -0.39
#